data_c078d0e8d6b6554b5cfb9d1f7a519637
#
_entry.id   c078d0e8d6b6554b5cfb9d1f7a519637
#
_cell.length_a   1.000
_cell.length_b   1.000
_cell.length_c   1.000
_cell.angle_alpha   90.00
_cell.angle_beta   90.00
_cell.angle_gamma   90.00
#
_symmetry.space_group_name_H-M   'P 1'
#
loop_
_entity.id
_entity.type
_entity.pdbx_description
1 polymer ?
#
loop_
_entity_poly.entity_id
_entity_poly.type
_entity_poly.pdbx_seq_one_letter_code
_entity_poly.pdbx_strand_id
1 'polypeptide(L)'
;MSKEADRRFWAEKIADEIESREPTEPIVIKGAVSPSGSPHLGHLNEIMRGYYVAEMLRNRGYKVRQIFTSDDKDALRKLPNVLTDENWNLVSLKDIDAKVLGENLGVPYSEIPNPFNSEYKSYGDHFAALLRESTEMIGVPV
;
A
#
# COMPACT_ATOMS: atom_id res chain seq x y z
N MET A 1 24.27 -28.11 21.37
CA MET A 1 24.64 -27.58 20.05
C MET A 1 23.83 -26.29 19.84
N SER A 2 24.50 -25.15 19.86
CA SER A 2 23.84 -23.89 19.47
C SER A 2 23.52 -23.98 17.97
N LYS A 3 22.24 -23.86 17.60
CA LYS A 3 21.87 -23.66 16.19
C LYS A 3 22.49 -22.34 15.78
N GLU A 4 23.45 -22.39 14.86
CA GLU A 4 23.99 -21.20 14.24
C GLU A 4 22.82 -20.42 13.66
N ALA A 5 22.64 -19.17 14.08
CA ALA A 5 21.50 -18.37 13.64
C ALA A 5 21.64 -18.14 12.13
N ASP A 6 20.62 -18.52 11.37
CA ASP A 6 20.57 -18.27 9.93
C ASP A 6 20.54 -16.74 9.68
N ARG A 7 21.68 -16.21 9.20
CA ARG A 7 21.91 -14.78 8.96
C ARG A 7 21.53 -14.32 7.54
N ARG A 8 20.96 -15.21 6.73
CA ARG A 8 20.53 -14.82 5.38
C ARG A 8 19.45 -13.76 5.45
N PHE A 9 19.36 -12.99 4.37
CA PHE A 9 18.31 -11.98 4.21
C PHE A 9 16.91 -12.61 4.34
N TRP A 10 16.02 -12.00 5.10
CA TRP A 10 14.70 -12.56 5.42
C TRP A 10 13.87 -12.92 4.19
N ALA A 11 13.98 -12.13 3.09
CA ALA A 11 13.24 -12.40 1.85
C ALA A 11 13.72 -13.67 1.15
N GLU A 12 15.00 -14.04 1.29
CA GLU A 12 15.53 -15.31 0.77
C GLU A 12 14.89 -16.50 1.49
N LYS A 13 14.72 -16.41 2.80
CA LYS A 13 14.08 -17.45 3.60
C LYS A 13 12.62 -17.65 3.21
N ILE A 14 11.91 -16.57 2.93
CA ILE A 14 10.53 -16.63 2.45
C ILE A 14 10.48 -17.21 1.05
N ALA A 15 11.42 -16.84 0.18
CA ALA A 15 11.52 -17.41 -1.15
C ALA A 15 11.79 -18.94 -1.11
N ASP A 16 12.65 -19.40 -0.19
CA ASP A 16 12.87 -20.83 0.05
C ASP A 16 11.58 -21.55 0.44
N GLU A 17 10.80 -20.97 1.32
CA GLU A 17 9.52 -21.54 1.76
C GLU A 17 8.51 -21.60 0.61
N ILE A 18 8.41 -20.54 -0.20
CA ILE A 18 7.53 -20.52 -1.37
C ILE A 18 7.96 -21.60 -2.38
N GLU A 19 9.24 -21.68 -2.68
CA GLU A 19 9.80 -22.67 -3.61
C GLU A 19 9.54 -24.10 -3.14
N SER A 20 9.64 -24.36 -1.83
CA SER A 20 9.38 -25.67 -1.24
C SER A 20 7.94 -26.17 -1.44
N ARG A 21 7.01 -25.26 -1.74
CA ARG A 21 5.59 -25.56 -2.01
C ARG A 21 5.33 -25.93 -3.47
N GLU A 22 6.36 -25.96 -4.31
CA GLU A 22 6.26 -26.24 -5.75
C GLU A 22 5.20 -25.36 -6.45
N PRO A 23 5.33 -24.01 -6.37
CA PRO A 23 4.29 -23.11 -6.82
C PRO A 23 4.10 -23.18 -8.34
N THR A 24 2.85 -22.96 -8.76
CA THR A 24 2.55 -22.76 -10.19
C THR A 24 2.89 -21.33 -10.60
N GLU A 25 3.38 -21.15 -11.83
CA GLU A 25 3.69 -19.86 -12.40
C GLU A 25 2.49 -19.23 -13.16
N PRO A 26 2.34 -17.90 -13.16
CA PRO A 26 3.18 -16.96 -12.41
C PRO A 26 2.90 -16.99 -10.91
N ILE A 27 3.94 -16.85 -10.11
CA ILE A 27 3.79 -16.67 -8.66
C ILE A 27 3.24 -15.26 -8.42
N VAL A 28 2.17 -15.14 -7.65
CA VAL A 28 1.56 -13.85 -7.34
C VAL A 28 1.90 -13.46 -5.90
N ILE A 29 2.57 -12.33 -5.75
CA ILE A 29 2.83 -11.69 -4.46
C ILE A 29 1.83 -10.55 -4.28
N LYS A 30 0.97 -10.68 -3.28
CA LYS A 30 -0.08 -9.69 -3.00
C LYS A 30 0.21 -8.93 -1.72
N GLY A 31 0.15 -7.60 -1.79
CA GLY A 31 0.05 -6.70 -0.65
C GLY A 31 -1.25 -5.90 -0.70
N ALA A 32 -1.60 -5.26 0.40
CA ALA A 32 -2.78 -4.41 0.48
C ALA A 32 -2.58 -3.30 1.52
N VAL A 33 -3.26 -2.18 1.30
CA VAL A 33 -3.32 -1.09 2.28
C VAL A 33 -4.66 -0.37 2.15
N SER A 34 -5.16 0.15 3.28
CA SER A 34 -6.34 1.02 3.28
C SER A 34 -5.93 2.43 2.87
N PRO A 35 -6.68 3.11 1.98
CA PRO A 35 -6.42 4.47 1.54
C PRO A 35 -6.89 5.49 2.60
N SER A 36 -6.34 5.37 3.81
CA SER A 36 -6.82 6.08 5.01
C SER A 36 -6.33 7.53 5.12
N GLY A 37 -5.36 7.91 4.32
CA GLY A 37 -4.76 9.24 4.31
C GLY A 37 -3.50 9.28 3.46
N SER A 38 -2.72 10.35 3.63
CA SER A 38 -1.48 10.56 2.89
C SER A 38 -0.54 9.36 2.98
N PRO A 39 0.03 8.90 1.85
CA PRO A 39 1.03 7.84 1.86
C PRO A 39 2.20 8.18 2.78
N HIS A 40 2.70 7.19 3.49
CA HIS A 40 3.83 7.32 4.40
C HIS A 40 4.75 6.09 4.31
N LEU A 41 5.87 6.13 5.02
CA LEU A 41 6.87 5.05 5.01
C LEU A 41 6.31 3.68 5.37
N GLY A 42 5.26 3.62 6.21
CA GLY A 42 4.59 2.37 6.54
C GLY A 42 3.92 1.72 5.33
N HIS A 43 3.25 2.52 4.49
CA HIS A 43 2.66 2.03 3.23
C HIS A 43 3.74 1.57 2.25
N LEU A 44 4.82 2.33 2.09
CA LEU A 44 5.94 1.97 1.23
C LEU A 44 6.66 0.72 1.72
N ASN A 45 6.80 0.55 3.03
CA ASN A 45 7.38 -0.66 3.61
C ASN A 45 6.57 -1.92 3.23
N GLU A 46 5.23 -1.84 3.24
CA GLU A 46 4.37 -2.95 2.85
C GLU A 46 4.59 -3.34 1.37
N ILE A 47 4.72 -2.34 0.50
CA ILE A 47 5.03 -2.56 -0.92
C ILE A 47 6.43 -3.15 -1.10
N MET A 48 7.43 -2.61 -0.42
CA MET A 48 8.82 -3.04 -0.52
C MET A 48 9.04 -4.46 0.00
N ARG A 49 8.33 -4.87 1.03
CA ARG A 49 8.41 -6.26 1.54
C ARG A 49 8.01 -7.27 0.48
N GLY A 50 6.90 -7.03 -0.21
CA GLY A 50 6.48 -7.86 -1.34
C GLY A 50 7.48 -7.82 -2.50
N TYR A 51 8.02 -6.64 -2.80
CA TYR A 51 9.02 -6.46 -3.84
C TYR A 51 10.29 -7.28 -3.59
N TYR A 52 10.85 -7.25 -2.38
CA TYR A 52 12.06 -8.03 -2.07
C TYR A 52 11.83 -9.53 -2.23
N VAL A 53 10.70 -10.07 -1.81
CA VAL A 53 10.37 -11.48 -2.02
C VAL A 53 10.23 -11.78 -3.52
N ALA A 54 9.54 -10.90 -4.26
CA ALA A 54 9.38 -11.05 -5.70
C ALA A 54 10.73 -11.08 -6.44
N GLU A 55 11.65 -10.17 -6.07
CA GLU A 55 12.99 -10.12 -6.66
C GLU A 55 13.82 -11.37 -6.34
N MET A 56 13.75 -11.90 -5.11
CA MET A 56 14.44 -13.15 -4.78
C MET A 56 13.94 -14.31 -5.66
N LEU A 57 12.64 -14.40 -5.88
CA LEU A 57 12.07 -15.45 -6.75
C LEU A 57 12.40 -15.22 -8.22
N ARG A 58 12.38 -13.98 -8.72
CA ARG A 58 12.79 -13.65 -10.09
C ARG A 58 14.25 -14.01 -10.34
N ASN A 59 15.13 -13.75 -9.39
CA ASN A 59 16.55 -14.09 -9.45
C ASN A 59 16.78 -15.61 -9.50
N ARG A 60 15.81 -16.41 -9.04
CA ARG A 60 15.80 -17.88 -9.14
C ARG A 60 15.16 -18.39 -10.43
N GLY A 61 14.71 -17.50 -11.32
CA GLY A 61 14.14 -17.82 -12.62
C GLY A 61 12.62 -17.98 -12.66
N TYR A 62 11.92 -17.71 -11.55
CA TYR A 62 10.46 -17.77 -11.52
C TYR A 62 9.83 -16.55 -12.21
N LYS A 63 8.69 -16.77 -12.87
CA LYS A 63 7.81 -15.68 -13.30
C LYS A 63 6.99 -15.20 -12.11
N VAL A 64 7.17 -13.96 -11.74
CA VAL A 64 6.51 -13.37 -10.57
C VAL A 64 5.75 -12.11 -10.95
N ARG A 65 4.51 -12.05 -10.51
CA ARG A 65 3.66 -10.87 -10.59
C ARG A 65 3.42 -10.32 -9.19
N GLN A 66 3.82 -9.09 -8.95
CA GLN A 66 3.43 -8.39 -7.74
C GLN A 66 2.16 -7.59 -8.00
N ILE A 67 1.19 -7.69 -7.10
CA ILE A 67 -0.04 -6.89 -7.12
C ILE A 67 -0.22 -6.22 -5.77
N PHE A 68 -0.81 -5.05 -5.80
CA PHE A 68 -1.12 -4.28 -4.61
C PHE A 68 -2.55 -3.77 -4.69
N THR A 69 -3.34 -4.04 -3.65
CA THR A 69 -4.75 -3.64 -3.62
C THR A 69 -4.97 -2.51 -2.64
N SER A 70 -5.87 -1.60 -2.98
CA SER A 70 -6.40 -0.59 -2.07
C SER A 70 -7.67 -1.14 -1.43
N ASP A 71 -7.66 -1.25 -0.10
CA ASP A 71 -8.81 -1.75 0.66
C ASP A 71 -9.79 -0.58 0.92
N ASP A 72 -10.39 -0.08 -0.13
CA ASP A 72 -11.25 1.09 -0.16
C ASP A 72 -12.65 0.88 0.45
N LYS A 73 -13.00 -0.37 0.71
CA LYS A 73 -14.20 -0.75 1.46
C LYS A 73 -14.02 -0.69 2.98
N ASP A 74 -12.78 -0.52 3.46
CA ASP A 74 -12.54 -0.22 4.85
C ASP A 74 -13.16 1.12 5.22
N ALA A 75 -13.62 1.22 6.46
CA ALA A 75 -14.30 2.42 6.96
C ALA A 75 -13.33 3.44 7.57
N LEU A 76 -13.63 4.70 7.39
CA LEU A 76 -12.94 5.80 8.09
C LEU A 76 -13.21 5.68 9.60
N ARG A 77 -12.20 5.31 10.38
CA ARG A 77 -12.32 5.08 11.83
C ARG A 77 -11.95 6.29 12.68
N LYS A 78 -11.11 7.16 12.16
CA LYS A 78 -10.65 8.38 12.84
C LYS A 78 -10.23 9.43 11.83
N LEU A 79 -10.33 10.68 12.20
CA LEU A 79 -9.81 11.77 11.37
C LEU A 79 -8.28 11.70 11.30
N PRO A 80 -7.69 11.79 10.11
CA PRO A 80 -6.24 11.85 9.95
C PRO A 80 -5.70 13.19 10.47
N ASN A 81 -4.46 13.19 10.96
CA ASN A 81 -3.82 14.41 11.43
C ASN A 81 -3.27 15.27 10.27
N VAL A 82 -2.87 14.61 9.21
CA VAL A 82 -2.22 15.24 8.05
C VAL A 82 -2.81 14.63 6.78
N LEU A 83 -3.14 15.49 5.85
CA LEU A 83 -3.64 15.15 4.53
C LEU A 83 -2.83 15.89 3.46
N THR A 84 -2.79 15.33 2.26
CA THR A 84 -2.16 15.96 1.10
C THR A 84 -3.15 16.04 -0.05
N ASP A 85 -3.07 17.14 -0.80
CA ASP A 85 -3.78 17.30 -2.06
C ASP A 85 -3.11 16.49 -3.21
N GLU A 86 -3.65 16.60 -4.41
CA GLU A 86 -3.13 15.93 -5.61
C GLU A 86 -1.74 16.40 -6.04
N ASN A 87 -1.27 17.53 -5.54
CA ASN A 87 0.05 18.08 -5.80
C ASN A 87 1.03 17.86 -4.63
N TRP A 88 0.69 16.98 -3.69
CA TRP A 88 1.47 16.69 -2.49
C TRP A 88 1.62 17.88 -1.52
N ASN A 89 0.81 18.92 -1.64
CA ASN A 89 0.78 19.98 -0.65
C ASN A 89 0.08 19.52 0.62
N LEU A 90 0.65 19.87 1.76
CA LEU A 90 0.01 19.61 3.04
C LEU A 90 -1.26 20.47 3.17
N VAL A 91 -2.35 19.81 3.51
CA VAL A 91 -3.66 20.43 3.70
C VAL A 91 -4.05 20.29 5.17
N SER A 92 -4.35 21.41 5.79
CA SER A 92 -4.86 21.45 7.17
C SER A 92 -6.32 20.98 7.21
N LEU A 93 -6.67 20.23 8.26
CA LEU A 93 -8.08 19.89 8.51
C LEU A 93 -8.98 21.12 8.66
N LYS A 94 -8.40 22.31 8.92
CA LYS A 94 -9.15 23.57 8.96
C LYS A 94 -9.51 24.07 7.56
N ASP A 95 -8.70 23.71 6.57
CA ASP A 95 -8.88 24.13 5.17
C ASP A 95 -9.77 23.14 4.41
N ILE A 96 -9.94 21.95 4.95
CA ILE A 96 -10.93 20.97 4.50
C ILE A 96 -12.17 21.17 5.35
N ASP A 97 -13.33 20.93 4.79
CA ASP A 97 -14.53 20.83 5.59
C ASP A 97 -14.43 19.62 6.53
N ALA A 98 -13.77 19.81 7.68
CA ALA A 98 -13.57 18.78 8.69
C ALA A 98 -14.91 18.17 9.16
N LYS A 99 -16.00 18.93 9.00
CA LYS A 99 -17.35 18.45 9.26
C LYS A 99 -17.73 17.34 8.27
N VAL A 100 -17.40 17.50 6.99
CA VAL A 100 -17.66 16.45 5.99
C VAL A 100 -16.96 15.15 6.36
N LEU A 101 -15.69 15.18 6.75
CA LEU A 101 -14.98 13.97 7.18
C LEU A 101 -15.55 13.41 8.49
N GLY A 102 -15.90 14.28 9.45
CA GLY A 102 -16.50 13.86 10.72
C GLY A 102 -17.86 13.21 10.56
N GLU A 103 -18.68 13.69 9.64
CA GLU A 103 -19.98 13.09 9.29
C GLU A 103 -19.85 11.74 8.58
N ASN A 104 -18.67 11.43 8.03
CA ASN A 104 -18.37 10.18 7.32
C ASN A 104 -17.60 9.16 8.16
N LEU A 105 -17.47 9.34 9.47
CA LEU A 105 -16.93 8.29 10.34
C LEU A 105 -17.76 7.03 10.25
N GLY A 106 -17.09 5.89 10.04
CA GLY A 106 -17.74 4.60 9.80
C GLY A 106 -18.15 4.33 8.35
N VAL A 107 -17.96 5.29 7.44
CA VAL A 107 -18.25 5.15 6.01
C VAL A 107 -17.03 4.56 5.29
N PRO A 108 -17.20 3.63 4.34
CA PRO A 108 -16.11 3.13 3.50
C PRO A 108 -15.40 4.24 2.74
N TYR A 109 -14.07 4.17 2.62
CA TYR A 109 -13.28 5.20 1.94
C TYR A 109 -13.73 5.47 0.51
N SER A 110 -14.23 4.46 -0.21
CA SER A 110 -14.75 4.58 -1.57
C SER A 110 -16.08 5.34 -1.67
N GLU A 111 -16.76 5.54 -0.55
CA GLU A 111 -18.08 6.20 -0.49
C GLU A 111 -18.00 7.62 0.10
N ILE A 112 -16.86 8.00 0.69
CA ILE A 112 -16.63 9.35 1.19
C ILE A 112 -16.33 10.27 0.00
N PRO A 113 -17.07 11.39 -0.16
CA PRO A 113 -16.77 12.37 -1.21
C PRO A 113 -15.34 12.90 -1.08
N ASN A 114 -14.68 13.15 -2.22
CA ASN A 114 -13.32 13.71 -2.18
C ASN A 114 -13.34 15.15 -1.67
N PRO A 115 -12.69 15.45 -0.54
CA PRO A 115 -12.70 16.79 0.03
C PRO A 115 -11.65 17.74 -0.60
N PHE A 116 -10.82 17.25 -1.54
CA PHE A 116 -9.68 17.99 -2.10
C PHE A 116 -9.99 18.65 -3.43
N ASN A 117 -11.22 18.55 -3.91
CA ASN A 117 -11.63 19.09 -5.22
C ASN A 117 -10.73 18.59 -6.37
N SER A 118 -10.28 17.36 -6.30
CA SER A 118 -9.46 16.69 -7.32
C SER A 118 -10.32 15.99 -8.37
N GLU A 119 -9.70 15.40 -9.37
CA GLU A 119 -10.37 14.61 -10.42
C GLU A 119 -11.02 13.32 -9.90
N TYR A 120 -10.62 12.86 -8.72
CA TYR A 120 -11.09 11.62 -8.14
C TYR A 120 -12.40 11.83 -7.37
N LYS A 121 -13.33 10.91 -7.55
CA LYS A 121 -14.69 11.03 -6.99
C LYS A 121 -14.73 10.83 -5.47
N SER A 122 -13.88 9.93 -4.94
CA SER A 122 -13.90 9.58 -3.53
C SER A 122 -12.58 9.88 -2.84
N TYR A 123 -12.65 10.00 -1.51
CA TYR A 123 -11.50 10.07 -0.63
C TYR A 123 -10.54 8.87 -0.86
N GLY A 124 -11.12 7.66 -0.97
CA GLY A 124 -10.35 6.45 -1.23
C GLY A 124 -9.62 6.50 -2.56
N ASP A 125 -10.28 6.94 -3.65
CA ASP A 125 -9.66 7.06 -4.96
C ASP A 125 -8.49 8.05 -4.96
N HIS A 126 -8.66 9.18 -4.26
CA HIS A 126 -7.61 10.21 -4.13
C HIS A 126 -6.34 9.63 -3.49
N PHE A 127 -6.46 8.99 -2.33
CA PHE A 127 -5.27 8.45 -1.65
C PHE A 127 -4.73 7.16 -2.29
N ALA A 128 -5.55 6.36 -2.94
CA ALA A 128 -5.09 5.25 -3.75
C ALA A 128 -4.24 5.73 -4.95
N ALA A 129 -4.62 6.84 -5.58
CA ALA A 129 -3.85 7.46 -6.66
C ALA A 129 -2.50 7.99 -6.16
N LEU A 130 -2.46 8.69 -5.03
CA LEU A 130 -1.21 9.14 -4.43
C LEU A 130 -0.30 7.98 -4.02
N LEU A 131 -0.86 6.89 -3.51
CA LEU A 131 -0.09 5.70 -3.19
C LEU A 131 0.51 5.06 -4.45
N ARG A 132 -0.24 4.99 -5.54
CA ARG A 132 0.27 4.51 -6.85
C ARG A 132 1.43 5.38 -7.32
N GLU A 133 1.27 6.69 -7.29
CA GLU A 133 2.32 7.64 -7.65
C GLU A 133 3.58 7.45 -6.80
N SER A 134 3.42 7.29 -5.47
CA SER A 134 4.55 6.98 -4.57
C SER A 134 5.28 5.70 -4.97
N THR A 135 4.54 4.67 -5.36
CA THR A 135 5.08 3.39 -5.79
C THR A 135 5.88 3.51 -7.08
N GLU A 136 5.38 4.31 -8.03
CA GLU A 136 6.08 4.63 -9.27
C GLU A 136 7.37 5.43 -9.00
N MET A 137 7.33 6.39 -8.08
CA MET A 137 8.50 7.20 -7.70
C MET A 137 9.64 6.36 -7.12
N ILE A 138 9.35 5.31 -6.37
CA ILE A 138 10.37 4.38 -5.85
C ILE A 138 10.76 3.27 -6.83
N GLY A 139 10.13 3.22 -8.00
CA GLY A 139 10.46 2.30 -9.09
C GLY A 139 10.05 0.85 -8.86
N VAL A 140 9.06 0.58 -8.01
CA VAL A 140 8.52 -0.77 -7.79
C VAL A 140 7.42 -1.06 -8.79
N PRO A 141 7.57 -2.09 -9.64
CA PRO A 141 6.54 -2.50 -10.58
C PRO A 141 5.45 -3.31 -9.88
N VAL A 142 4.29 -2.75 -9.80
CA VAL A 142 3.08 -3.39 -9.24
C VAL A 142 1.90 -3.26 -10.18
#